data_ddb7bf85c8dd35210fd8e3b5748cde54
#
_entry.id   ddb7bf85c8dd35210fd8e3b5748cde54
#
_cell.length_a   1.000
_cell.length_b   1.000
_cell.length_c   1.000
_cell.angle_alpha   90.00
_cell.angle_beta   90.00
_cell.angle_gamma   90.00
#
_symmetry.space_group_name_H-M   'P 1'
#
loop_
_entity.id
_entity.type
_entity.pdbx_description
1 polymer ?
#
loop_
_entity_poly.entity_id
_entity_poly.type
_entity_poly.pdbx_seq_one_letter_code
_entity_poly.pdbx_strand_id
1 'polypeptide(L)'
;MKIGIIGLGLIGGSFGRAIVSKTEDTVYALDINEKAMITGKLLSAYHNPLTENDIKELDVLVFSLYPEPLEKALNEYVPKLKKGCLVVDLCGNKRRVVNQMKELSAKYTDLEFISAHPMAGREFSGVNHSTSTLFDRASMILVPVRAEIGRIAWLKEYSLKLGFGEVVITTADKHDEIIAFTSQLAHLVSSAYIKSDRATEYMGFSAGSFRDMTRVAKLSPEMWSQLTVDNSDYLVEELDSFIAHLSEYKTALKNKDIEQMKKLLSDGNERKIMSEKMKKVRK
;
A
#
# COMPACT_ATOMS: atom_id res chain seq x y z
N MET A 1 8.55 -23.69 1.50
CA MET A 1 9.57 -22.74 0.98
C MET A 1 10.21 -21.98 2.13
N LYS A 2 11.39 -21.38 1.87
CA LYS A 2 12.04 -20.44 2.78
C LYS A 2 11.75 -19.00 2.33
N ILE A 3 11.04 -18.24 3.15
CA ILE A 3 10.61 -16.87 2.83
C ILE A 3 11.27 -15.90 3.80
N GLY A 4 12.04 -14.96 3.27
CA GLY A 4 12.64 -13.86 4.05
C GLY A 4 11.73 -12.63 4.03
N ILE A 5 11.61 -11.93 5.15
CA ILE A 5 10.91 -10.64 5.26
C ILE A 5 11.86 -9.62 5.88
N ILE A 6 12.11 -8.52 5.17
CA ILE A 6 12.88 -7.39 5.68
C ILE A 6 11.91 -6.24 5.97
N GLY A 7 11.86 -5.83 7.24
CA GLY A 7 10.91 -4.86 7.78
C GLY A 7 9.71 -5.51 8.47
N LEU A 8 9.66 -5.43 9.79
CA LEU A 8 8.58 -5.93 10.65
C LEU A 8 7.69 -4.79 11.17
N GLY A 9 7.18 -3.97 10.23
CA GLY A 9 6.11 -3.02 10.54
C GLY A 9 4.74 -3.68 10.61
N LEU A 10 3.68 -2.88 10.48
CA LEU A 10 2.30 -3.37 10.39
C LEU A 10 2.14 -4.36 9.22
N ILE A 11 2.62 -4.00 8.03
CA ILE A 11 2.46 -4.79 6.80
C ILE A 11 3.35 -6.03 6.83
N GLY A 12 4.67 -5.89 7.03
CA GLY A 12 5.59 -7.02 7.03
C GLY A 12 5.31 -8.01 8.15
N GLY A 13 4.99 -7.50 9.36
CA GLY A 13 4.57 -8.35 10.47
C GLY A 13 3.27 -9.11 10.18
N SER A 14 2.27 -8.45 9.57
CA SER A 14 1.02 -9.12 9.18
C SER A 14 1.22 -10.12 8.05
N PHE A 15 2.11 -9.81 7.09
CA PHE A 15 2.44 -10.72 6.00
C PHE A 15 3.10 -11.99 6.53
N GLY A 16 4.08 -11.84 7.42
CA GLY A 16 4.70 -12.98 8.09
C GLY A 16 3.71 -13.81 8.90
N ARG A 17 2.86 -13.17 9.70
CA ARG A 17 1.79 -13.86 10.48
C ARG A 17 0.79 -14.58 9.59
N ALA A 18 0.41 -14.00 8.45
CA ALA A 18 -0.47 -14.65 7.50
C ALA A 18 0.19 -15.91 6.90
N ILE A 19 1.48 -15.84 6.54
CA ILE A 19 2.23 -16.99 6.03
C ILE A 19 2.30 -18.08 7.11
N VAL A 20 2.76 -17.74 8.32
CA VAL A 20 2.91 -18.70 9.43
C VAL A 20 1.58 -19.39 9.77
N SER A 21 0.46 -18.67 9.69
CA SER A 21 -0.85 -19.23 10.08
C SER A 21 -1.58 -19.98 8.97
N LYS A 22 -1.25 -19.72 7.70
CA LYS A 22 -2.04 -20.24 6.55
C LYS A 22 -1.25 -21.15 5.63
N THR A 23 0.05 -21.34 5.88
CA THR A 23 0.94 -22.16 5.05
C THR A 23 1.91 -22.99 5.89
N GLU A 24 2.60 -23.92 5.26
CA GLU A 24 3.69 -24.72 5.86
C GLU A 24 5.08 -24.11 5.56
N ASP A 25 5.14 -22.89 5.05
CA ASP A 25 6.40 -22.24 4.68
C ASP A 25 7.15 -21.73 5.90
N THR A 26 8.47 -21.77 5.83
CA THR A 26 9.32 -21.25 6.91
C THR A 26 9.62 -19.77 6.67
N VAL A 27 9.24 -18.93 7.62
CA VAL A 27 9.46 -17.49 7.58
C VAL A 27 10.69 -17.10 8.37
N TYR A 28 11.58 -16.36 7.72
CA TYR A 28 12.73 -15.68 8.32
C TYR A 28 12.47 -14.18 8.30
N ALA A 29 12.88 -13.44 9.33
CA ALA A 29 12.66 -12.01 9.36
C ALA A 29 13.87 -11.22 9.84
N LEU A 30 13.97 -9.98 9.37
CA LEU A 30 14.96 -9.01 9.79
C LEU A 30 14.30 -7.63 9.94
N ASP A 31 14.57 -6.98 11.06
CA ASP A 31 14.27 -5.56 11.27
C ASP A 31 15.43 -4.93 12.06
N ILE A 32 15.73 -3.67 11.81
CA ILE A 32 16.76 -2.92 12.53
C ILE A 32 16.34 -2.61 13.97
N ASN A 33 15.04 -2.67 14.27
CA ASN A 33 14.48 -2.44 15.58
C ASN A 33 14.36 -3.76 16.37
N GLU A 34 15.23 -3.96 17.33
CA GLU A 34 15.23 -5.16 18.18
C GLU A 34 13.90 -5.41 18.89
N LYS A 35 13.19 -4.34 19.30
CA LYS A 35 11.85 -4.48 19.92
C LYS A 35 10.83 -5.02 18.90
N ALA A 36 10.93 -4.61 17.63
CA ALA A 36 10.09 -5.17 16.58
C ALA A 36 10.38 -6.65 16.34
N MET A 37 11.65 -7.06 16.39
CA MET A 37 12.06 -8.47 16.31
C MET A 37 11.47 -9.28 17.47
N ILE A 38 11.68 -8.85 18.71
CA ILE A 38 11.14 -9.55 19.91
C ILE A 38 9.62 -9.65 19.83
N THR A 39 8.94 -8.54 19.57
CA THR A 39 7.47 -8.51 19.48
C THR A 39 6.96 -9.36 18.33
N GLY A 40 7.60 -9.30 17.15
CA GLY A 40 7.26 -10.11 15.99
C GLY A 40 7.37 -11.61 16.27
N LYS A 41 8.40 -12.02 17.04
CA LYS A 41 8.56 -13.42 17.46
C LYS A 41 7.44 -13.87 18.40
N LEU A 42 7.11 -13.06 19.40
CA LEU A 42 6.01 -13.33 20.33
C LEU A 42 4.64 -13.43 19.63
N LEU A 43 4.45 -12.63 18.58
CA LEU A 43 3.22 -12.61 17.77
C LEU A 43 3.22 -13.64 16.63
N SER A 44 4.23 -14.51 16.55
CA SER A 44 4.38 -15.51 15.48
C SER A 44 4.41 -14.88 14.07
N ALA A 45 5.12 -13.76 13.93
CA ALA A 45 5.31 -13.12 12.63
C ALA A 45 6.42 -13.81 11.80
N TYR A 46 7.25 -14.62 12.42
CA TYR A 46 8.32 -15.38 11.77
C TYR A 46 8.77 -16.58 12.62
N HIS A 47 9.43 -17.54 11.99
CA HIS A 47 9.99 -18.71 12.65
C HIS A 47 11.42 -18.46 13.17
N ASN A 48 12.27 -17.85 12.34
CA ASN A 48 13.68 -17.62 12.66
C ASN A 48 14.10 -16.19 12.30
N PRO A 49 15.05 -15.59 13.02
CA PRO A 49 15.72 -14.38 12.53
C PRO A 49 16.44 -14.68 11.22
N LEU A 50 16.46 -13.72 10.29
CA LEU A 50 17.15 -13.84 9.02
C LEU A 50 18.63 -13.50 9.21
N THR A 51 19.51 -14.46 8.94
CA THR A 51 20.97 -14.28 8.96
C THR A 51 21.54 -14.20 7.54
N GLU A 52 22.80 -13.79 7.41
CA GLU A 52 23.47 -13.78 6.10
C GLU A 52 23.58 -15.16 5.43
N ASN A 53 23.66 -16.22 6.23
CA ASN A 53 23.68 -17.58 5.70
C ASN A 53 22.31 -17.99 5.17
N ASP A 54 21.22 -17.55 5.81
CA ASP A 54 19.86 -17.88 5.39
C ASP A 54 19.47 -17.18 4.10
N ILE A 55 20.00 -15.97 3.83
CA ILE A 55 19.70 -15.18 2.63
C ILE A 55 20.01 -15.97 1.35
N LYS A 56 21.10 -16.73 1.36
CA LYS A 56 21.54 -17.56 0.22
C LYS A 56 20.63 -18.76 -0.06
N GLU A 57 19.72 -19.05 0.85
CA GLU A 57 18.84 -20.21 0.80
C GLU A 57 17.36 -19.84 0.55
N LEU A 58 17.05 -18.53 0.49
CA LEU A 58 15.67 -18.06 0.33
C LEU A 58 15.10 -18.41 -1.05
N ASP A 59 13.84 -18.83 -1.05
CA ASP A 59 13.04 -19.00 -2.26
C ASP A 59 12.33 -17.69 -2.65
N VAL A 60 11.98 -16.89 -1.64
CA VAL A 60 11.35 -15.57 -1.79
C VAL A 60 11.95 -14.62 -0.77
N LEU A 61 12.28 -13.39 -1.20
CA LEU A 61 12.63 -12.29 -0.31
C LEU A 61 11.62 -11.15 -0.48
N VAL A 62 10.97 -10.78 0.62
CA VAL A 62 9.94 -9.74 0.68
C VAL A 62 10.49 -8.53 1.42
N PHE A 63 10.42 -7.37 0.81
CA PHE A 63 10.74 -6.08 1.43
C PHE A 63 9.48 -5.35 1.83
N SER A 64 9.35 -5.01 3.12
CA SER A 64 8.24 -4.24 3.69
C SER A 64 8.76 -2.98 4.37
N LEU A 65 9.34 -2.10 3.57
CA LEU A 65 10.06 -0.90 3.97
C LEU A 65 9.47 0.36 3.32
N TYR A 66 9.76 1.52 3.88
CA TYR A 66 9.50 2.82 3.25
C TYR A 66 10.40 3.01 2.03
N PRO A 67 10.05 3.92 1.10
CA PRO A 67 10.77 4.06 -0.18
C PRO A 67 12.30 4.20 -0.04
N GLU A 68 12.77 5.09 0.80
CA GLU A 68 14.21 5.36 0.94
C GLU A 68 15.00 4.19 1.58
N PRO A 69 14.59 3.58 2.72
CA PRO A 69 15.22 2.37 3.23
C PRO A 69 15.11 1.18 2.27
N LEU A 70 14.02 1.07 1.49
CA LEU A 70 13.83 0.00 0.51
C LEU A 70 14.90 0.03 -0.56
N GLU A 71 15.22 1.21 -1.09
CA GLU A 71 16.25 1.39 -2.11
C GLU A 71 17.62 0.86 -1.65
N LYS A 72 18.01 1.20 -0.41
CA LYS A 72 19.26 0.73 0.20
C LYS A 72 19.23 -0.79 0.39
N ALA A 73 18.13 -1.32 0.92
CA ALA A 73 17.99 -2.74 1.20
C ALA A 73 18.01 -3.60 -0.09
N LEU A 74 17.35 -3.16 -1.16
CA LEU A 74 17.40 -3.84 -2.45
C LEU A 74 18.85 -3.99 -2.95
N ASN A 75 19.66 -2.91 -2.90
CA ASN A 75 21.05 -2.94 -3.32
C ASN A 75 21.94 -3.82 -2.42
N GLU A 76 21.62 -3.91 -1.13
CA GLU A 76 22.38 -4.70 -0.15
C GLU A 76 22.09 -6.20 -0.24
N TYR A 77 20.81 -6.59 -0.37
CA TYR A 77 20.40 -7.98 -0.20
C TYR A 77 20.24 -8.75 -1.51
N VAL A 78 19.80 -8.09 -2.60
CA VAL A 78 19.59 -8.76 -3.90
C VAL A 78 20.87 -9.47 -4.41
N PRO A 79 22.08 -8.89 -4.29
CA PRO A 79 23.31 -9.55 -4.72
C PRO A 79 23.64 -10.86 -4.00
N LYS A 80 23.04 -11.10 -2.82
CA LYS A 80 23.33 -12.25 -1.95
C LYS A 80 22.39 -13.45 -2.20
N LEU A 81 21.37 -13.28 -3.04
CA LEU A 81 20.30 -14.26 -3.26
C LEU A 81 20.76 -15.39 -4.19
N LYS A 82 20.24 -16.61 -3.96
CA LYS A 82 20.43 -17.73 -4.87
C LYS A 82 19.64 -17.56 -6.17
N LYS A 83 20.08 -18.26 -7.20
CA LYS A 83 19.38 -18.36 -8.49
C LYS A 83 17.91 -18.81 -8.30
N GLY A 84 17.00 -18.20 -9.05
CA GLY A 84 15.57 -18.48 -9.02
C GLY A 84 14.83 -17.91 -7.81
N CYS A 85 15.52 -17.16 -6.92
CA CYS A 85 14.83 -16.46 -5.84
C CYS A 85 13.91 -15.37 -6.40
N LEU A 86 12.69 -15.27 -5.86
CA LEU A 86 11.74 -14.21 -6.18
C LEU A 86 11.93 -13.03 -5.21
N VAL A 87 12.16 -11.85 -5.75
CA VAL A 87 12.22 -10.58 -5.03
C VAL A 87 10.87 -9.88 -5.10
N VAL A 88 10.29 -9.57 -3.94
CA VAL A 88 9.00 -8.87 -3.82
C VAL A 88 9.16 -7.66 -2.93
N ASP A 89 8.60 -6.52 -3.28
CA ASP A 89 8.37 -5.40 -2.37
C ASP A 89 6.89 -5.20 -2.05
N LEU A 90 6.60 -4.56 -0.93
CA LEU A 90 5.24 -4.20 -0.49
C LEU A 90 5.06 -2.68 -0.33
N CYS A 91 5.86 -1.87 -1.03
CA CYS A 91 5.82 -0.42 -0.96
C CYS A 91 4.52 0.17 -1.51
N GLY A 92 4.12 1.33 -1.01
CA GLY A 92 2.89 2.03 -1.42
C GLY A 92 2.92 2.66 -2.82
N ASN A 93 4.11 3.03 -3.35
CA ASN A 93 4.31 3.52 -4.71
C ASN A 93 5.10 2.51 -5.54
N LYS A 94 4.89 2.50 -6.86
CA LYS A 94 5.50 1.48 -7.72
C LYS A 94 6.56 2.02 -8.68
N ARG A 95 6.41 3.22 -9.27
CA ARG A 95 7.33 3.71 -10.31
C ARG A 95 8.79 3.73 -9.87
N ARG A 96 9.07 4.30 -8.69
CA ARG A 96 10.44 4.40 -8.16
C ARG A 96 11.05 3.02 -7.92
N VAL A 97 10.38 2.15 -7.18
CA VAL A 97 10.89 0.82 -6.85
C VAL A 97 10.98 -0.09 -8.07
N VAL A 98 10.02 -0.01 -9.00
CA VAL A 98 10.04 -0.79 -10.24
C VAL A 98 11.23 -0.39 -11.13
N ASN A 99 11.57 0.89 -11.21
CA ASN A 99 12.75 1.34 -11.96
C ASN A 99 14.03 0.75 -11.37
N GLN A 100 14.20 0.79 -10.06
CA GLN A 100 15.33 0.15 -9.40
C GLN A 100 15.35 -1.37 -9.60
N MET A 101 14.18 -2.03 -9.47
CA MET A 101 14.09 -3.47 -9.75
C MET A 101 14.43 -3.83 -11.19
N LYS A 102 14.11 -2.99 -12.17
CA LYS A 102 14.52 -3.17 -13.58
C LYS A 102 16.05 -3.15 -13.72
N GLU A 103 16.72 -2.18 -13.09
CA GLU A 103 18.18 -2.10 -13.10
C GLU A 103 18.83 -3.34 -12.45
N LEU A 104 18.32 -3.75 -11.28
CA LEU A 104 18.79 -4.96 -10.60
C LEU A 104 18.51 -6.22 -11.44
N SER A 105 17.35 -6.32 -12.08
CA SER A 105 16.96 -7.47 -12.90
C SER A 105 17.82 -7.61 -14.17
N ALA A 106 18.32 -6.50 -14.70
CA ALA A 106 19.27 -6.51 -15.81
C ALA A 106 20.65 -7.04 -15.38
N LYS A 107 21.05 -6.79 -14.14
CA LYS A 107 22.33 -7.24 -13.56
C LYS A 107 22.26 -8.66 -13.01
N TYR A 108 21.15 -9.04 -12.37
CA TYR A 108 20.93 -10.35 -11.73
C TYR A 108 19.89 -11.14 -12.50
N THR A 109 20.28 -11.63 -13.68
CA THR A 109 19.38 -12.24 -14.66
C THR A 109 18.77 -13.58 -14.23
N ASP A 110 19.35 -14.22 -13.24
CA ASP A 110 18.87 -15.48 -12.64
C ASP A 110 17.83 -15.27 -11.52
N LEU A 111 17.50 -14.01 -11.19
CA LEU A 111 16.48 -13.67 -10.20
C LEU A 111 15.19 -13.21 -10.88
N GLU A 112 14.07 -13.35 -10.15
CA GLU A 112 12.77 -12.86 -10.57
C GLU A 112 12.32 -11.69 -9.70
N PHE A 113 11.57 -10.74 -10.29
CA PHE A 113 11.17 -9.50 -9.62
C PHE A 113 9.69 -9.21 -9.89
N ILE A 114 8.91 -9.10 -8.82
CA ILE A 114 7.52 -8.66 -8.86
C ILE A 114 7.32 -7.62 -7.76
N SER A 115 6.98 -6.40 -8.14
CA SER A 115 6.59 -5.37 -7.20
C SER A 115 5.13 -5.56 -6.80
N ALA A 116 4.79 -5.38 -5.53
CA ALA A 116 3.45 -5.63 -5.02
C ALA A 116 2.98 -4.50 -4.09
N HIS A 117 1.65 -4.35 -3.95
CA HIS A 117 1.05 -3.42 -3.01
C HIS A 117 -0.20 -4.04 -2.39
N PRO A 118 -0.15 -4.46 -1.12
CA PRO A 118 -1.35 -4.92 -0.40
C PRO A 118 -2.23 -3.72 -0.06
N MET A 119 -3.44 -3.67 -0.61
CA MET A 119 -4.43 -2.61 -0.36
C MET A 119 -5.08 -2.79 1.01
N ALA A 120 -4.26 -2.82 2.04
CA ALA A 120 -4.67 -2.99 3.43
C ALA A 120 -3.79 -2.12 4.34
N GLY A 121 -4.40 -1.52 5.35
CA GLY A 121 -3.71 -0.68 6.32
C GLY A 121 -4.61 -0.38 7.52
N ARG A 122 -4.00 0.21 8.52
CA ARG A 122 -4.67 0.75 9.71
C ARG A 122 -4.05 2.09 10.06
N GLU A 123 -4.73 2.86 10.88
CA GLU A 123 -4.26 4.15 11.41
C GLU A 123 -3.10 4.02 12.42
N PHE A 124 -2.63 2.80 12.66
CA PHE A 124 -1.57 2.45 13.58
C PHE A 124 -0.39 1.82 12.84
N SER A 125 0.81 2.10 13.28
CA SER A 125 2.06 1.52 12.76
C SER A 125 2.69 0.54 13.75
N GLY A 126 3.64 -0.26 13.26
CA GLY A 126 4.42 -1.19 14.05
C GLY A 126 3.84 -2.61 14.11
N VAL A 127 4.72 -3.57 14.42
CA VAL A 127 4.39 -5.01 14.45
C VAL A 127 3.37 -5.39 15.53
N ASN A 128 3.28 -4.63 16.62
CA ASN A 128 2.30 -4.82 17.69
C ASN A 128 0.84 -4.66 17.22
N HIS A 129 0.61 -3.97 16.12
CA HIS A 129 -0.71 -3.83 15.49
C HIS A 129 -0.95 -4.82 14.33
N SER A 130 0.05 -5.65 14.02
CA SER A 130 -0.06 -6.67 12.97
C SER A 130 -1.06 -7.76 13.33
N THR A 131 -1.72 -8.30 12.32
CA THR A 131 -2.63 -9.47 12.47
C THR A 131 -2.47 -10.41 11.28
N SER A 132 -2.72 -11.71 11.47
CA SER A 132 -2.73 -12.69 10.38
C SER A 132 -3.89 -12.49 9.41
N THR A 133 -4.88 -11.67 9.77
CA THR A 133 -6.11 -11.41 9.01
C THR A 133 -6.17 -10.01 8.42
N LEU A 134 -5.08 -9.23 8.49
CA LEU A 134 -5.06 -7.87 7.95
C LEU A 134 -5.46 -7.80 6.47
N PHE A 135 -5.10 -8.83 5.72
CA PHE A 135 -5.29 -8.91 4.27
C PHE A 135 -6.60 -9.60 3.86
N ASP A 136 -7.39 -10.08 4.83
CA ASP A 136 -8.62 -10.79 4.50
C ASP A 136 -9.59 -9.87 3.72
N ARG A 137 -9.94 -10.31 2.50
CA ARG A 137 -10.75 -9.60 1.52
C ARG A 137 -10.13 -8.32 0.92
N ALA A 138 -8.90 -7.96 1.28
CA ALA A 138 -8.19 -6.86 0.64
C ALA A 138 -7.77 -7.24 -0.79
N SER A 139 -7.46 -6.26 -1.63
CA SER A 139 -6.84 -6.50 -2.93
C SER A 139 -5.32 -6.54 -2.77
N MET A 140 -4.66 -7.43 -3.53
CA MET A 140 -3.23 -7.39 -3.78
C MET A 140 -3.00 -6.88 -5.19
N ILE A 141 -2.19 -5.83 -5.35
CA ILE A 141 -1.80 -5.35 -6.67
C ILE A 141 -0.40 -5.89 -6.97
N LEU A 142 -0.23 -6.50 -8.15
CA LEU A 142 1.04 -7.02 -8.65
C LEU A 142 1.48 -6.23 -9.88
N VAL A 143 2.74 -5.81 -9.88
CA VAL A 143 3.41 -5.16 -11.00
C VAL A 143 4.62 -6.03 -11.36
N PRO A 144 4.49 -6.96 -12.33
CA PRO A 144 5.59 -7.77 -12.79
C PRO A 144 6.68 -6.90 -13.41
N VAL A 145 7.93 -7.11 -12.97
CA VAL A 145 9.10 -6.40 -13.51
C VAL A 145 9.90 -7.33 -14.43
N ARG A 146 10.29 -8.47 -13.91
CA ARG A 146 10.91 -9.56 -14.63
C ARG A 146 10.59 -10.88 -13.91
N ALA A 147 9.61 -11.59 -14.39
CA ALA A 147 9.21 -12.88 -13.85
C ALA A 147 8.54 -13.72 -14.94
N GLU A 148 8.70 -15.01 -14.85
CA GLU A 148 7.98 -15.93 -15.71
C GLU A 148 6.48 -15.94 -15.38
N ILE A 149 5.63 -16.23 -16.38
CA ILE A 149 4.17 -16.28 -16.20
C ILE A 149 3.77 -17.24 -15.07
N GLY A 150 4.47 -18.38 -14.95
CA GLY A 150 4.24 -19.33 -13.86
C GLY A 150 4.51 -18.76 -12.48
N ARG A 151 5.51 -17.89 -12.33
CA ARG A 151 5.82 -17.24 -11.07
C ARG A 151 4.79 -16.15 -10.70
N ILE A 152 4.31 -15.41 -11.69
CA ILE A 152 3.23 -14.43 -11.49
C ILE A 152 1.93 -15.15 -11.07
N ALA A 153 1.58 -16.24 -11.74
CA ALA A 153 0.43 -17.07 -11.39
C ALA A 153 0.57 -17.65 -9.98
N TRP A 154 1.75 -18.16 -9.63
CA TRP A 154 2.03 -18.66 -8.29
C TRP A 154 1.82 -17.57 -7.22
N LEU A 155 2.39 -16.36 -7.40
CA LEU A 155 2.24 -15.28 -6.42
C LEU A 155 0.79 -14.81 -6.29
N LYS A 156 0.02 -14.84 -7.39
CA LYS A 156 -1.41 -14.58 -7.37
C LYS A 156 -2.15 -15.60 -6.48
N GLU A 157 -1.97 -16.90 -6.72
CA GLU A 157 -2.62 -17.96 -5.94
C GLU A 157 -2.15 -17.94 -4.47
N TYR A 158 -0.86 -17.67 -4.26
CA TYR A 158 -0.30 -17.54 -2.93
C TYR A 158 -0.93 -16.36 -2.16
N SER A 159 -1.13 -15.22 -2.81
CA SER A 159 -1.84 -14.08 -2.20
C SER A 159 -3.28 -14.44 -1.81
N LEU A 160 -4.02 -15.14 -2.67
CA LEU A 160 -5.37 -15.61 -2.34
C LEU A 160 -5.35 -16.56 -1.14
N LYS A 161 -4.38 -17.49 -1.06
CA LYS A 161 -4.18 -18.36 0.10
C LYS A 161 -3.90 -17.59 1.39
N LEU A 162 -3.20 -16.44 1.31
CA LEU A 162 -2.96 -15.55 2.45
C LEU A 162 -4.21 -14.78 2.90
N GLY A 163 -5.32 -14.84 2.17
CA GLY A 163 -6.61 -14.24 2.53
C GLY A 163 -7.01 -13.03 1.68
N PHE A 164 -6.18 -12.61 0.72
CA PHE A 164 -6.60 -11.56 -0.20
C PHE A 164 -7.85 -11.98 -0.98
N GLY A 165 -8.79 -11.05 -1.14
CA GLY A 165 -10.03 -11.31 -1.87
C GLY A 165 -9.90 -11.16 -3.37
N GLU A 166 -8.89 -10.41 -3.83
CA GLU A 166 -8.66 -10.12 -5.24
C GLU A 166 -7.18 -9.86 -5.49
N VAL A 167 -6.72 -10.22 -6.70
CA VAL A 167 -5.37 -9.89 -7.17
C VAL A 167 -5.46 -9.18 -8.51
N VAL A 168 -4.93 -7.96 -8.57
CA VAL A 168 -4.91 -7.12 -9.77
C VAL A 168 -3.49 -7.08 -10.33
N ILE A 169 -3.32 -7.37 -11.62
CA ILE A 169 -2.04 -7.24 -12.33
C ILE A 169 -2.09 -5.98 -13.17
N THR A 170 -1.08 -5.09 -13.03
CA THR A 170 -1.05 -3.79 -13.71
C THR A 170 0.40 -3.34 -13.97
N THR A 171 0.56 -2.14 -14.53
CA THR A 171 1.85 -1.44 -14.68
C THR A 171 2.11 -0.49 -13.51
N ALA A 172 3.37 -0.08 -13.33
CA ALA A 172 3.74 0.88 -12.27
C ALA A 172 3.05 2.24 -12.46
N ASP A 173 3.02 2.73 -13.71
CA ASP A 173 2.38 4.02 -14.04
C ASP A 173 0.89 3.98 -13.73
N LYS A 174 0.18 2.93 -14.21
CA LYS A 174 -1.27 2.80 -13.94
C LYS A 174 -1.58 2.60 -12.46
N HIS A 175 -0.71 1.91 -11.72
CA HIS A 175 -0.82 1.81 -10.27
C HIS A 175 -0.75 3.19 -9.63
N ASP A 176 0.32 3.95 -9.90
CA ASP A 176 0.58 5.22 -9.22
C ASP A 176 -0.45 6.30 -9.61
N GLU A 177 -0.90 6.31 -10.88
CA GLU A 177 -2.02 7.14 -11.35
C GLU A 177 -3.30 6.88 -10.51
N ILE A 178 -3.71 5.64 -10.37
CA ILE A 178 -4.94 5.30 -9.62
C ILE A 178 -4.78 5.51 -8.12
N ILE A 179 -3.60 5.24 -7.56
CA ILE A 179 -3.32 5.44 -6.13
C ILE A 179 -3.31 6.93 -5.76
N ALA A 180 -2.90 7.82 -6.66
CA ALA A 180 -3.00 9.26 -6.45
C ALA A 180 -4.44 9.66 -6.11
N PHE A 181 -5.41 9.19 -6.86
CA PHE A 181 -6.83 9.46 -6.63
C PHE A 181 -7.42 8.67 -5.45
N THR A 182 -7.29 7.34 -5.47
CA THR A 182 -8.05 6.47 -4.56
C THR A 182 -7.51 6.45 -3.13
N SER A 183 -6.25 6.82 -2.94
CA SER A 183 -5.58 6.80 -1.64
C SER A 183 -4.98 8.15 -1.27
N GLN A 184 -4.00 8.66 -2.03
CA GLN A 184 -3.19 9.80 -1.61
C GLN A 184 -4.02 11.10 -1.52
N LEU A 185 -4.83 11.41 -2.52
CA LEU A 185 -5.75 12.56 -2.49
C LEU A 185 -6.69 12.48 -1.27
N ALA A 186 -7.31 11.33 -1.04
CA ALA A 186 -8.23 11.14 0.09
C ALA A 186 -7.57 11.44 1.44
N HIS A 187 -6.31 11.03 1.63
CA HIS A 187 -5.57 11.29 2.84
C HIS A 187 -5.19 12.77 3.00
N LEU A 188 -4.75 13.43 1.90
CA LEU A 188 -4.46 14.87 1.92
C LEU A 188 -5.72 15.71 2.18
N VAL A 189 -6.84 15.36 1.55
CA VAL A 189 -8.13 16.02 1.79
C VAL A 189 -8.58 15.86 3.24
N SER A 190 -8.48 14.65 3.79
CA SER A 190 -8.77 14.37 5.21
C SER A 190 -7.87 15.20 6.15
N SER A 191 -6.57 15.24 5.86
CA SER A 191 -5.60 16.04 6.61
C SER A 191 -5.85 17.54 6.50
N ALA A 192 -6.26 18.04 5.34
CA ALA A 192 -6.62 19.44 5.15
C ALA A 192 -7.94 19.79 5.86
N TYR A 193 -8.93 18.89 5.78
CA TYR A 193 -10.24 19.08 6.39
C TYR A 193 -10.16 19.27 7.91
N ILE A 194 -9.35 18.44 8.60
CA ILE A 194 -9.22 18.51 10.06
C ILE A 194 -8.49 19.76 10.57
N LYS A 195 -7.84 20.57 9.69
CA LYS A 195 -7.13 21.79 10.06
C LYS A 195 -8.08 22.98 10.31
N SER A 196 -9.38 22.82 10.18
CA SER A 196 -10.35 23.84 10.56
C SER A 196 -10.26 24.11 12.06
N ASP A 197 -10.30 25.38 12.47
CA ASP A 197 -10.36 25.78 13.89
C ASP A 197 -11.54 25.15 14.64
N ARG A 198 -12.63 24.86 13.91
CA ARG A 198 -13.82 24.20 14.46
C ARG A 198 -13.62 22.71 14.75
N ALA A 199 -12.54 22.11 14.33
CA ALA A 199 -12.26 20.70 14.58
C ALA A 199 -12.08 20.35 16.06
N THR A 200 -11.87 21.33 16.94
CA THR A 200 -11.81 21.16 18.39
C THR A 200 -13.14 21.38 19.10
N GLU A 201 -14.16 21.91 18.41
CA GLU A 201 -15.43 22.34 18.96
C GLU A 201 -16.62 21.46 18.53
N TYR A 202 -16.35 20.36 17.85
CA TYR A 202 -17.39 19.56 17.18
C TYR A 202 -18.23 18.65 18.12
N MET A 203 -17.86 18.55 19.40
CA MET A 203 -18.51 17.62 20.32
C MET A 203 -20.02 17.93 20.44
N GLY A 204 -20.86 16.90 20.19
CA GLY A 204 -22.31 17.04 20.15
C GLY A 204 -22.89 17.56 18.83
N PHE A 205 -22.05 18.02 17.88
CA PHE A 205 -22.46 18.56 16.59
C PHE A 205 -22.09 17.67 15.40
N SER A 206 -21.49 16.48 15.64
CA SER A 206 -21.02 15.60 14.57
C SER A 206 -21.77 14.28 14.54
N ALA A 207 -21.89 13.75 13.32
CA ALA A 207 -22.40 12.41 13.03
C ALA A 207 -21.34 11.59 12.28
N GLY A 208 -21.77 10.50 11.60
CA GLY A 208 -20.87 9.60 10.88
C GLY A 208 -19.99 10.28 9.83
N SER A 209 -20.53 11.27 9.10
CA SER A 209 -19.82 11.95 8.01
C SER A 209 -18.51 12.63 8.45
N PHE A 210 -18.49 13.31 9.60
CA PHE A 210 -17.28 13.91 10.13
C PHE A 210 -16.23 12.84 10.46
N ARG A 211 -16.65 11.78 11.18
CA ARG A 211 -15.77 10.67 11.53
C ARG A 211 -15.20 9.98 10.29
N ASP A 212 -16.04 9.73 9.29
CA ASP A 212 -15.63 9.04 8.06
C ASP A 212 -14.63 9.90 7.27
N MET A 213 -14.85 11.21 7.17
CA MET A 213 -13.98 12.15 6.48
C MET A 213 -12.64 12.38 7.21
N THR A 214 -12.61 12.27 8.53
CA THR A 214 -11.39 12.55 9.34
C THR A 214 -10.65 11.30 9.78
N ARG A 215 -11.20 10.13 9.56
CA ARG A 215 -10.63 8.85 10.00
C ARG A 215 -9.18 8.65 9.57
N VAL A 216 -8.85 9.05 8.36
CA VAL A 216 -7.52 8.88 7.77
C VAL A 216 -6.63 10.13 7.86
N ALA A 217 -7.01 11.13 8.66
CA ALA A 217 -6.24 12.38 8.81
C ALA A 217 -4.95 12.21 9.64
N LYS A 218 -4.86 11.15 10.47
CA LYS A 218 -3.68 10.89 11.29
C LYS A 218 -2.64 10.13 10.47
N LEU A 219 -1.70 10.86 9.91
CA LEU A 219 -0.66 10.36 9.00
C LEU A 219 0.70 10.34 9.70
N SER A 220 1.57 9.36 9.35
CA SER A 220 3.00 9.42 9.67
C SER A 220 3.69 10.40 8.72
N PRO A 221 4.26 11.51 9.20
CA PRO A 221 4.91 12.49 8.32
C PRO A 221 6.07 11.88 7.53
N GLU A 222 6.87 11.00 8.14
CA GLU A 222 8.04 10.37 7.52
C GLU A 222 7.66 9.51 6.31
N MET A 223 6.58 8.73 6.43
CA MET A 223 6.13 7.85 5.35
C MET A 223 5.39 8.63 4.28
N TRP A 224 4.40 9.45 4.69
CA TRP A 224 3.50 10.10 3.75
C TRP A 224 4.17 11.19 2.94
N SER A 225 5.17 11.90 3.50
CA SER A 225 5.95 12.86 2.72
C SER A 225 6.68 12.20 1.55
N GLN A 226 7.30 11.03 1.78
CA GLN A 226 7.97 10.28 0.71
C GLN A 226 6.97 9.78 -0.35
N LEU A 227 5.87 9.14 0.08
CA LEU A 227 4.87 8.59 -0.84
C LEU A 227 4.19 9.67 -1.69
N THR A 228 3.87 10.83 -1.12
CA THR A 228 3.21 11.91 -1.86
C THR A 228 4.15 12.65 -2.79
N VAL A 229 5.40 12.89 -2.37
CA VAL A 229 6.41 13.55 -3.22
C VAL A 229 6.85 12.65 -4.37
N ASP A 230 7.04 11.35 -4.13
CA ASP A 230 7.39 10.38 -5.19
C ASP A 230 6.29 10.23 -6.26
N ASN A 231 5.05 10.63 -5.97
CA ASN A 231 3.91 10.55 -6.89
C ASN A 231 3.30 11.94 -7.17
N SER A 232 4.10 12.99 -7.04
CA SER A 232 3.63 14.38 -7.05
C SER A 232 2.99 14.81 -8.37
N ASP A 233 3.43 14.29 -9.51
CA ASP A 233 2.87 14.59 -10.82
C ASP A 233 1.37 14.23 -10.88
N TYR A 234 1.01 12.97 -10.69
CA TYR A 234 -0.39 12.54 -10.66
C TYR A 234 -1.18 13.17 -9.51
N LEU A 235 -0.56 13.34 -8.36
CA LEU A 235 -1.25 13.87 -7.19
C LEU A 235 -1.57 15.37 -7.33
N VAL A 236 -0.71 16.14 -8.00
CA VAL A 236 -0.98 17.57 -8.30
C VAL A 236 -2.15 17.69 -9.26
N GLU A 237 -2.21 16.87 -10.33
CA GLU A 237 -3.33 16.85 -11.27
C GLU A 237 -4.67 16.57 -10.54
N GLU A 238 -4.69 15.59 -9.65
CA GLU A 238 -5.88 15.25 -8.87
C GLU A 238 -6.26 16.34 -7.87
N LEU A 239 -5.28 16.99 -7.23
CA LEU A 239 -5.51 18.14 -6.34
C LEU A 239 -6.08 19.34 -7.09
N ASP A 240 -5.55 19.67 -8.24
CA ASP A 240 -6.03 20.78 -9.07
C ASP A 240 -7.48 20.55 -9.49
N SER A 241 -7.80 19.34 -9.95
CA SER A 241 -9.16 18.93 -10.28
C SER A 241 -10.10 19.05 -9.07
N PHE A 242 -9.68 18.55 -7.91
CA PHE A 242 -10.47 18.62 -6.68
C PHE A 242 -10.72 20.07 -6.22
N ILE A 243 -9.69 20.94 -6.28
CA ILE A 243 -9.79 22.35 -5.92
C ILE A 243 -10.74 23.07 -6.90
N ALA A 244 -10.69 22.75 -8.20
CA ALA A 244 -11.59 23.32 -9.20
C ALA A 244 -13.05 22.99 -8.87
N HIS A 245 -13.37 21.73 -8.61
CA HIS A 245 -14.72 21.30 -8.21
C HIS A 245 -15.19 21.97 -6.91
N LEU A 246 -14.32 22.09 -5.89
CA LEU A 246 -14.67 22.83 -4.66
C LEU A 246 -14.93 24.31 -4.92
N SER A 247 -14.24 24.91 -5.87
CA SER A 247 -14.42 26.31 -6.25
C SER A 247 -15.76 26.57 -6.92
N GLU A 248 -16.29 25.59 -7.68
CA GLU A 248 -17.66 25.66 -8.23
C GLU A 248 -18.72 25.71 -7.12
N TYR A 249 -18.64 24.84 -6.12
CA TYR A 249 -19.52 24.86 -4.95
C TYR A 249 -19.41 26.18 -4.19
N LYS A 250 -18.20 26.67 -3.96
CA LYS A 250 -17.95 27.96 -3.30
C LYS A 250 -18.61 29.11 -4.05
N THR A 251 -18.55 29.12 -5.38
CA THR A 251 -19.14 30.14 -6.23
C THR A 251 -20.66 30.11 -6.16
N ALA A 252 -21.28 28.96 -6.28
CA ALA A 252 -22.72 28.79 -6.14
C ALA A 252 -23.22 29.26 -4.75
N LEU A 253 -22.49 28.93 -3.68
CA LEU A 253 -22.80 29.37 -2.30
C LEU A 253 -22.70 30.89 -2.15
N LYS A 254 -21.63 31.53 -2.69
CA LYS A 254 -21.47 32.98 -2.62
C LYS A 254 -22.61 33.72 -3.31
N ASN A 255 -23.07 33.20 -4.44
CA ASN A 255 -24.15 33.77 -5.25
C ASN A 255 -25.55 33.36 -4.74
N LYS A 256 -25.64 32.50 -3.72
CA LYS A 256 -26.88 31.86 -3.24
C LYS A 256 -27.68 31.22 -4.38
N ASP A 257 -26.99 30.66 -5.35
CA ASP A 257 -27.54 30.06 -6.56
C ASP A 257 -27.95 28.61 -6.28
N ILE A 258 -29.24 28.43 -5.96
CA ILE A 258 -29.82 27.13 -5.63
C ILE A 258 -29.83 26.21 -6.87
N GLU A 259 -30.13 26.75 -8.07
CA GLU A 259 -30.22 25.92 -9.28
C GLU A 259 -28.83 25.39 -9.69
N GLN A 260 -27.81 26.23 -9.63
CA GLN A 260 -26.43 25.76 -9.85
C GLN A 260 -26.00 24.75 -8.79
N MET A 261 -26.36 24.95 -7.53
CA MET A 261 -26.05 24.00 -6.45
C MET A 261 -26.73 22.63 -6.71
N LYS A 262 -28.00 22.61 -7.13
CA LYS A 262 -28.69 21.36 -7.49
C LYS A 262 -27.99 20.63 -8.62
N LYS A 263 -27.54 21.36 -9.63
CA LYS A 263 -26.82 20.79 -10.80
C LYS A 263 -25.51 20.13 -10.36
N LEU A 264 -24.70 20.81 -9.56
CA LEU A 264 -23.42 20.28 -9.06
C LEU A 264 -23.63 19.00 -8.20
N LEU A 265 -24.66 19.00 -7.33
CA LEU A 265 -24.98 17.84 -6.50
C LEU A 265 -25.50 16.66 -7.35
N SER A 266 -26.29 16.94 -8.41
CA SER A 266 -26.77 15.91 -9.34
C SER A 266 -25.60 15.25 -10.09
N ASP A 267 -24.66 16.04 -10.61
CA ASP A 267 -23.47 15.50 -11.29
C ASP A 267 -22.66 14.57 -10.35
N GLY A 268 -22.41 15.01 -9.12
CA GLY A 268 -21.72 14.19 -8.13
C GLY A 268 -22.45 12.88 -7.83
N ASN A 269 -23.77 12.92 -7.70
CA ASN A 269 -24.61 11.73 -7.47
C ASN A 269 -24.56 10.75 -8.67
N GLU A 270 -24.66 11.26 -9.90
CA GLU A 270 -24.59 10.45 -11.11
C GLU A 270 -23.22 9.74 -11.25
N ARG A 271 -22.13 10.46 -10.99
CA ARG A 271 -20.75 9.89 -10.97
C ARG A 271 -20.62 8.80 -9.91
N LYS A 272 -21.18 9.00 -8.73
CA LYS A 272 -21.17 7.99 -7.66
C LYS A 272 -21.92 6.73 -8.08
N ILE A 273 -23.12 6.86 -8.65
CA ILE A 273 -23.92 5.73 -9.16
C ILE A 273 -23.15 4.98 -10.26
N MET A 274 -22.50 5.71 -11.19
CA MET A 274 -21.71 5.12 -12.25
C MET A 274 -20.53 4.30 -11.69
N SER A 275 -19.80 4.85 -10.73
CA SER A 275 -18.68 4.15 -10.05
C SER A 275 -19.14 2.84 -9.38
N GLU A 276 -20.32 2.83 -8.75
CA GLU A 276 -20.86 1.62 -8.12
C GLU A 276 -21.31 0.55 -9.12
N LYS A 277 -21.86 0.97 -10.27
CA LYS A 277 -22.19 0.04 -11.36
C LYS A 277 -20.95 -0.65 -11.93
N MET A 278 -19.87 0.12 -12.15
CA MET A 278 -18.61 -0.44 -12.65
C MET A 278 -18.01 -1.49 -11.68
N LYS A 279 -18.15 -1.30 -10.37
CA LYS A 279 -17.71 -2.27 -9.36
C LYS A 279 -18.51 -3.58 -9.41
N LYS A 280 -19.80 -3.53 -9.78
CA LYS A 280 -20.66 -4.74 -9.90
C LYS A 280 -20.35 -5.55 -11.16
N VAL A 281 -19.91 -4.91 -12.24
CA VAL A 281 -19.57 -5.59 -13.51
C VAL A 281 -18.24 -6.36 -13.42
N ARG A 282 -17.35 -5.99 -12.49
CA ARG A 282 -16.04 -6.65 -12.28
C ARG A 282 -16.08 -7.82 -11.29
N LYS A 283 -17.20 -8.05 -10.62
CA LYS A 283 -17.45 -9.22 -9.75
C LYS A 283 -18.21 -10.30 -10.50
#